data_81e554a9b932b6d8a6c2f2060c2f7393
#
_entry.id   81e554a9b932b6d8a6c2f2060c2f7393
#
_cell.length_a   1.000
_cell.length_b   1.000
_cell.length_c   1.000
_cell.angle_alpha   90.00
_cell.angle_beta   90.00
_cell.angle_gamma   90.00
#
_symmetry.space_group_name_H-M   'P 1'
#
loop_
_entity.id
_entity.type
_entity.pdbx_description
1 polymer ?
#
loop_
_entity_poly.entity_id
_entity_poly.type
_entity_poly.pdbx_seq_one_letter_code
_entity_poly.pdbx_strand_id
1 'polypeptide(L)'
;MNKAAVAFEVDDLHVLHRRGDREVALVDGISFAIRQGEIFGLVGESGSGKSISALATVRLLGADISTRGSVKLDGRELLDLPEAEMRKVRGGRISMIFQEPTTALNPVFTVGTQIIAAIRTHLKMDRKEARTRAEELLRQVGIPDPASRLGFYPHQLSGGMCQRVMIAMALAADARLVIADEPTTALDVTIQAEIVRLLEQLVREKGLSLLFISHDLGLVARVCNRVAVAYAGEIVEHGDTEALLREPMHPYMQGLVKCVADFDDVGTVRGGIPGNPPLPGAWPAGCRFQSRCAFATNGCEKPQALTEIAPGHAVRCWRAGTVQLEPVAQ
;
A
#
# COMPACT_ATOMS: atom_id res chain seq x y z
N MET A 1 8.36 1.17 -27.01
CA MET A 1 7.74 0.45 -25.87
C MET A 1 6.37 1.06 -25.65
N ASN A 2 5.31 0.28 -25.78
CA ASN A 2 3.95 0.77 -25.59
C ASN A 2 3.79 1.11 -24.09
N LYS A 3 3.54 2.38 -23.72
CA LYS A 3 3.26 2.75 -22.33
C LYS A 3 1.97 2.02 -21.93
N ALA A 4 2.06 1.06 -20.99
CA ALA A 4 0.87 0.40 -20.46
C ALA A 4 -0.13 1.47 -19.96
N ALA A 5 -1.42 1.26 -20.22
CA ALA A 5 -2.46 2.20 -19.82
C ALA A 5 -2.49 2.35 -18.29
N VAL A 6 -2.79 3.56 -17.82
CA VAL A 6 -2.98 3.83 -16.39
C VAL A 6 -4.30 3.19 -15.95
N ALA A 7 -4.22 2.30 -14.97
CA ALA A 7 -5.38 1.66 -14.36
C ALA A 7 -5.93 2.47 -13.18
N PHE A 8 -5.04 3.07 -12.39
CA PHE A 8 -5.41 3.81 -11.19
C PHE A 8 -4.52 5.04 -11.04
N GLU A 9 -5.11 6.17 -10.75
CA GLU A 9 -4.44 7.46 -10.62
C GLU A 9 -4.90 8.16 -9.35
N VAL A 10 -3.96 8.65 -8.59
CA VAL A 10 -4.18 9.53 -7.43
C VAL A 10 -3.45 10.83 -7.75
N ASP A 11 -4.16 11.95 -7.71
CA ASP A 11 -3.61 13.25 -8.02
C ASP A 11 -3.97 14.27 -6.94
N ASP A 12 -2.94 14.88 -6.36
CA ASP A 12 -3.02 15.91 -5.33
C ASP A 12 -3.96 15.52 -4.16
N LEU A 13 -3.85 14.26 -3.67
CA LEU A 13 -4.71 13.75 -2.62
C LEU A 13 -4.32 14.33 -1.26
N HIS A 14 -5.27 15.02 -0.64
CA HIS A 14 -5.20 15.51 0.74
C HIS A 14 -6.19 14.75 1.62
N VAL A 15 -5.79 14.42 2.83
CA VAL A 15 -6.65 13.82 3.85
C VAL A 15 -6.56 14.68 5.11
N LEU A 16 -7.70 15.24 5.52
CA LEU A 16 -7.80 16.21 6.59
C LEU A 16 -8.70 15.67 7.70
N HIS A 17 -8.20 15.66 8.92
CA HIS A 17 -8.94 15.27 10.10
C HIS A 17 -9.46 16.50 10.86
N ARG A 18 -10.77 16.57 11.10
CA ARG A 18 -11.39 17.62 11.86
C ARG A 18 -11.27 17.32 13.37
N ARG A 19 -10.56 18.18 14.07
CA ARG A 19 -10.43 18.15 15.55
C ARG A 19 -11.06 19.41 16.15
N GLY A 20 -12.35 19.35 16.46
CA GLY A 20 -13.12 20.54 16.85
C GLY A 20 -13.15 21.54 15.70
N ASP A 21 -12.69 22.79 15.95
CA ASP A 21 -12.64 23.85 14.93
C ASP A 21 -11.36 23.85 14.07
N ARG A 22 -10.49 22.88 14.23
CA ARG A 22 -9.23 22.79 13.45
C ARG A 22 -9.24 21.62 12.51
N GLU A 23 -8.72 21.84 11.30
CA GLU A 23 -8.37 20.75 10.37
C GLU A 23 -6.87 20.46 10.51
N VAL A 24 -6.54 19.17 10.67
CA VAL A 24 -5.16 18.66 10.73
C VAL A 24 -4.94 17.78 9.51
N ALA A 25 -3.98 18.14 8.67
CA ALA A 25 -3.60 17.30 7.54
C ALA A 25 -2.93 16.01 8.03
N LEU A 26 -3.40 14.87 7.52
CA LEU A 26 -2.84 13.53 7.71
C LEU A 26 -2.08 13.09 6.46
N VAL A 27 -2.50 13.57 5.29
CA VAL A 27 -1.87 13.43 3.99
C VAL A 27 -1.98 14.77 3.28
N ASP A 28 -0.93 15.16 2.55
CA ASP A 28 -0.80 16.49 2.00
C ASP A 28 -0.21 16.45 0.58
N GLY A 29 -1.11 16.35 -0.41
CA GLY A 29 -0.77 16.45 -1.82
C GLY A 29 0.02 15.26 -2.36
N ILE A 30 -0.42 14.01 -2.09
CA ILE A 30 0.23 12.85 -2.69
C ILE A 30 -0.32 12.58 -4.09
N SER A 31 0.61 12.26 -5.01
CA SER A 31 0.26 11.90 -6.39
C SER A 31 1.06 10.68 -6.83
N PHE A 32 0.38 9.70 -7.43
CA PHE A 32 0.99 8.54 -8.07
C PHE A 32 0.02 7.87 -9.05
N ALA A 33 0.55 7.07 -9.95
CA ALA A 33 -0.27 6.32 -10.90
C ALA A 33 0.22 4.88 -11.02
N ILE A 34 -0.73 3.95 -11.10
CA ILE A 34 -0.51 2.51 -11.25
C ILE A 34 -0.93 2.11 -12.67
N ARG A 35 -0.06 1.42 -13.38
CA ARG A 35 -0.34 0.91 -14.72
C ARG A 35 -1.09 -0.42 -14.65
N GLN A 36 -1.73 -0.79 -15.76
CA GLN A 36 -2.38 -2.11 -15.85
C GLN A 36 -1.36 -3.24 -15.66
N GLY A 37 -1.67 -4.19 -14.77
CA GLY A 37 -0.81 -5.33 -14.46
C GLY A 37 0.45 -4.98 -13.67
N GLU A 38 0.56 -3.77 -13.12
CA GLU A 38 1.69 -3.33 -12.33
C GLU A 38 1.53 -3.67 -10.84
N ILE A 39 2.62 -4.02 -10.19
CA ILE A 39 2.74 -3.99 -8.73
C ILE A 39 3.46 -2.69 -8.37
N PHE A 40 2.70 -1.76 -7.78
CA PHE A 40 3.19 -0.46 -7.34
C PHE A 40 3.34 -0.45 -5.81
N GLY A 41 4.54 -0.12 -5.32
CA GLY A 41 4.85 -0.04 -3.91
C GLY A 41 4.56 1.34 -3.31
N LEU A 42 3.99 1.37 -2.10
CA LEU A 42 3.94 2.57 -1.27
C LEU A 42 4.63 2.25 0.05
N VAL A 43 5.85 2.78 0.25
CA VAL A 43 6.72 2.44 1.37
C VAL A 43 6.99 3.65 2.27
N GLY A 44 7.30 3.40 3.53
CA GLY A 44 7.65 4.44 4.50
C GLY A 44 7.42 3.99 5.93
N GLU A 45 7.90 4.75 6.90
CA GLU A 45 7.71 4.47 8.33
C GLU A 45 6.24 4.47 8.75
N SER A 46 5.95 3.88 9.91
CA SER A 46 4.62 3.98 10.53
C SER A 46 4.23 5.46 10.73
N GLY A 47 2.96 5.79 10.47
CA GLY A 47 2.48 7.18 10.56
C GLY A 47 2.82 8.06 9.34
N SER A 48 3.45 7.55 8.29
CA SER A 48 3.74 8.34 7.08
C SER A 48 2.51 8.63 6.19
N GLY A 49 1.34 8.09 6.51
CA GLY A 49 0.09 8.37 5.78
C GLY A 49 -0.33 7.28 4.78
N LYS A 50 0.39 6.15 4.65
CA LYS A 50 0.13 5.10 3.65
C LYS A 50 -1.28 4.50 3.73
N SER A 51 -1.61 3.90 4.85
CA SER A 51 -2.91 3.21 5.05
C SER A 51 -4.08 4.17 4.95
N ILE A 52 -3.94 5.39 5.51
CA ILE A 52 -5.01 6.39 5.44
C ILE A 52 -5.20 6.91 4.01
N SER A 53 -4.13 7.01 3.22
CA SER A 53 -4.22 7.31 1.79
C SER A 53 -4.97 6.23 1.03
N ALA A 54 -4.67 4.95 1.29
CA ALA A 54 -5.37 3.83 0.68
C ALA A 54 -6.87 3.83 1.04
N LEU A 55 -7.23 4.02 2.31
CA LEU A 55 -8.61 4.10 2.77
C LEU A 55 -9.34 5.32 2.17
N ALA A 56 -8.64 6.45 1.98
CA ALA A 56 -9.18 7.64 1.32
C ALA A 56 -9.60 7.35 -0.13
N THR A 57 -8.77 6.62 -0.88
CA THR A 57 -9.03 6.31 -2.29
C THR A 57 -10.31 5.48 -2.50
N VAL A 58 -10.68 4.69 -1.51
CA VAL A 58 -11.92 3.88 -1.53
C VAL A 58 -13.02 4.44 -0.64
N ARG A 59 -12.82 5.66 -0.09
CA ARG A 59 -13.79 6.38 0.75
C ARG A 59 -14.26 5.54 1.94
N LEU A 60 -13.32 4.91 2.67
CA LEU A 60 -13.55 4.13 3.88
C LEU A 60 -13.02 4.84 5.14
N LEU A 61 -12.96 6.18 5.11
CA LEU A 61 -12.57 7.00 6.26
C LEU A 61 -13.80 7.39 7.10
N GLY A 62 -13.55 7.72 8.37
CA GLY A 62 -14.59 8.19 9.30
C GLY A 62 -15.20 9.54 8.89
N ALA A 63 -16.36 9.87 9.45
CA ALA A 63 -17.10 11.08 9.10
C ALA A 63 -16.39 12.40 9.50
N ASP A 64 -15.43 12.33 10.38
CA ASP A 64 -14.56 13.42 10.85
C ASP A 64 -13.34 13.66 9.95
N ILE A 65 -13.22 12.86 8.88
CA ILE A 65 -12.11 12.96 7.91
C ILE A 65 -12.67 13.37 6.55
N SER A 66 -12.10 14.43 5.99
CA SER A 66 -12.40 14.91 4.64
C SER A 66 -11.25 14.62 3.68
N THR A 67 -11.58 14.45 2.40
CA THR A 67 -10.64 14.14 1.33
C THR A 67 -10.77 15.18 0.23
N ARG A 68 -9.64 15.65 -0.33
CA ARG A 68 -9.58 16.56 -1.49
C ARG A 68 -8.60 15.98 -2.50
N GLY A 69 -8.68 16.43 -3.76
CA GLY A 69 -7.86 15.94 -4.87
C GLY A 69 -8.69 15.10 -5.84
N SER A 70 -8.03 14.23 -6.61
CA SER A 70 -8.66 13.35 -7.59
C SER A 70 -8.17 11.91 -7.42
N VAL A 71 -9.10 10.96 -7.52
CA VAL A 71 -8.80 9.52 -7.54
C VAL A 71 -9.56 8.88 -8.69
N LYS A 72 -8.83 8.35 -9.68
CA LYS A 72 -9.45 7.76 -10.87
C LYS A 72 -9.13 6.28 -11.00
N LEU A 73 -10.14 5.49 -11.36
CA LEU A 73 -9.99 4.10 -11.78
C LEU A 73 -10.43 3.98 -13.24
N ASP A 74 -9.55 3.50 -14.12
CA ASP A 74 -9.80 3.43 -15.57
C ASP A 74 -10.32 4.78 -16.13
N GLY A 75 -9.78 5.90 -15.65
CA GLY A 75 -10.18 7.27 -16.03
C GLY A 75 -11.45 7.81 -15.38
N ARG A 76 -12.18 7.01 -14.58
CA ARG A 76 -13.40 7.42 -13.88
C ARG A 76 -13.06 7.97 -12.49
N GLU A 77 -13.49 9.22 -12.20
CA GLU A 77 -13.36 9.83 -10.87
C GLU A 77 -14.16 9.06 -9.81
N LEU A 78 -13.55 8.82 -8.64
CA LEU A 78 -14.15 8.05 -7.55
C LEU A 78 -14.63 8.91 -6.39
N LEU A 79 -13.95 10.02 -6.09
CA LEU A 79 -14.25 10.82 -4.91
C LEU A 79 -15.63 11.47 -5.00
N ASP A 80 -16.09 11.82 -6.21
CA ASP A 80 -17.36 12.47 -6.46
C ASP A 80 -18.52 11.50 -6.74
N LEU A 81 -18.25 10.17 -6.73
CA LEU A 81 -19.31 9.20 -7.01
C LEU A 81 -20.41 9.22 -5.93
N PRO A 82 -21.69 9.11 -6.33
CA PRO A 82 -22.75 8.77 -5.38
C PRO A 82 -22.42 7.47 -4.64
N GLU A 83 -22.78 7.37 -3.35
CA GLU A 83 -22.47 6.19 -2.53
C GLU A 83 -22.96 4.88 -3.13
N ALA A 84 -24.13 4.88 -3.79
CA ALA A 84 -24.67 3.71 -4.48
C ALA A 84 -23.74 3.21 -5.61
N GLU A 85 -23.04 4.11 -6.31
CA GLU A 85 -22.06 3.76 -7.33
C GLU A 85 -20.73 3.33 -6.71
N MET A 86 -20.29 4.03 -5.64
CA MET A 86 -19.07 3.66 -4.93
C MET A 86 -19.14 2.27 -4.30
N ARG A 87 -20.31 1.84 -3.82
CA ARG A 87 -20.55 0.46 -3.36
C ARG A 87 -20.31 -0.59 -4.44
N LYS A 88 -20.59 -0.27 -5.71
CA LYS A 88 -20.32 -1.17 -6.84
C LYS A 88 -18.81 -1.23 -7.17
N VAL A 89 -18.10 -0.15 -6.89
CA VAL A 89 -16.63 -0.08 -7.07
C VAL A 89 -15.92 -0.88 -5.98
N ARG A 90 -16.29 -0.64 -4.70
CA ARG A 90 -15.71 -1.39 -3.57
C ARG A 90 -16.07 -2.86 -3.67
N GLY A 91 -15.08 -3.74 -3.68
CA GLY A 91 -15.19 -5.18 -3.84
C GLY A 91 -15.39 -5.65 -5.28
N GLY A 92 -16.08 -4.87 -6.14
CA GLY A 92 -16.36 -5.23 -7.53
C GLY A 92 -15.30 -4.79 -8.54
N ARG A 93 -14.61 -3.68 -8.29
CA ARG A 93 -13.57 -3.13 -9.17
C ARG A 93 -12.25 -2.89 -8.44
N ILE A 94 -12.34 -2.43 -7.21
CA ILE A 94 -11.22 -2.27 -6.27
C ILE A 94 -11.52 -3.13 -5.05
N SER A 95 -10.62 -4.02 -4.70
CA SER A 95 -10.66 -4.79 -3.46
C SER A 95 -9.52 -4.38 -2.54
N MET A 96 -9.69 -4.61 -1.24
CA MET A 96 -8.69 -4.28 -0.23
C MET A 96 -8.38 -5.49 0.65
N ILE A 97 -7.10 -5.73 0.88
CA ILE A 97 -6.56 -6.67 1.85
C ILE A 97 -6.08 -5.82 3.02
N PHE A 98 -6.70 -5.98 4.18
CA PHE A 98 -6.41 -5.20 5.38
C PHE A 98 -5.20 -5.75 6.15
N GLN A 99 -4.59 -4.92 6.98
CA GLN A 99 -3.38 -5.22 7.74
C GLN A 99 -3.54 -6.39 8.72
N GLU A 100 -4.71 -6.52 9.38
CA GLU A 100 -4.97 -7.54 10.40
C GLU A 100 -6.08 -8.51 9.96
N PRO A 101 -5.74 -9.70 9.47
CA PRO A 101 -6.74 -10.64 8.94
C PRO A 101 -7.72 -11.16 10.00
N THR A 102 -7.26 -11.27 11.24
CA THR A 102 -8.10 -11.78 12.35
C THR A 102 -9.17 -10.80 12.78
N THR A 103 -8.92 -9.50 12.66
CA THR A 103 -9.89 -8.43 12.96
C THR A 103 -10.76 -8.08 11.77
N ALA A 104 -10.26 -8.27 10.54
CA ALA A 104 -11.00 -8.04 9.31
C ALA A 104 -12.07 -9.11 9.03
N LEU A 105 -11.84 -10.36 9.46
CA LEU A 105 -12.82 -11.43 9.36
C LEU A 105 -13.79 -11.39 10.55
N ASN A 106 -15.09 -11.47 10.26
CA ASN A 106 -16.11 -11.51 11.32
C ASN A 106 -16.06 -12.87 12.05
N PRO A 107 -15.76 -12.91 13.38
CA PRO A 107 -15.55 -14.17 14.11
C PRO A 107 -16.82 -15.01 14.31
N VAL A 108 -18.01 -14.42 14.15
CA VAL A 108 -19.30 -15.13 14.36
C VAL A 108 -19.86 -15.77 13.09
N PHE A 109 -19.21 -15.54 11.93
CA PHE A 109 -19.58 -16.18 10.67
C PHE A 109 -18.50 -17.13 10.17
N THR A 110 -18.90 -18.23 9.54
CA THR A 110 -17.95 -19.13 8.90
C THR A 110 -17.27 -18.45 7.72
N VAL A 111 -16.06 -18.90 7.38
CA VAL A 111 -15.28 -18.46 6.21
C VAL A 111 -16.14 -18.53 4.94
N GLY A 112 -16.82 -19.66 4.72
CA GLY A 112 -17.69 -19.84 3.57
C GLY A 112 -18.83 -18.83 3.50
N THR A 113 -19.45 -18.51 4.64
CA THR A 113 -20.51 -17.49 4.69
C THR A 113 -20.01 -16.13 4.23
N GLN A 114 -18.80 -15.74 4.67
CA GLN A 114 -18.21 -14.43 4.34
C GLN A 114 -17.80 -14.35 2.87
N ILE A 115 -17.13 -15.37 2.34
CA ILE A 115 -16.74 -15.42 0.92
C ILE A 115 -17.97 -15.44 0.00
N ILE A 116 -18.97 -16.28 0.31
CA ILE A 116 -20.20 -16.38 -0.47
C ILE A 116 -20.98 -15.04 -0.45
N ALA A 117 -20.99 -14.35 0.69
CA ALA A 117 -21.61 -13.02 0.78
C ALA A 117 -20.89 -12.01 -0.12
N ALA A 118 -19.56 -11.97 -0.12
CA ALA A 118 -18.77 -11.12 -0.99
C ALA A 118 -19.06 -11.41 -2.49
N ILE A 119 -19.06 -12.69 -2.88
CA ILE A 119 -19.39 -13.10 -4.25
C ILE A 119 -20.78 -12.59 -4.66
N ARG A 120 -21.81 -12.89 -3.86
CA ARG A 120 -23.21 -12.57 -4.20
C ARG A 120 -23.56 -11.10 -4.14
N THR A 121 -22.75 -10.30 -3.45
CA THR A 121 -22.90 -8.83 -3.43
C THR A 121 -22.61 -8.22 -4.81
N HIS A 122 -21.68 -8.80 -5.56
CA HIS A 122 -21.21 -8.23 -6.83
C HIS A 122 -21.56 -9.08 -8.06
N LEU A 123 -21.72 -10.39 -7.89
CA LEU A 123 -22.00 -11.32 -8.98
C LEU A 123 -23.42 -11.88 -8.85
N LYS A 124 -24.11 -12.00 -9.99
CA LYS A 124 -25.44 -12.62 -10.07
C LYS A 124 -25.29 -14.15 -10.06
N MET A 125 -24.97 -14.71 -8.90
CA MET A 125 -24.83 -16.15 -8.67
C MET A 125 -25.84 -16.64 -7.64
N ASP A 126 -26.39 -17.84 -7.84
CA ASP A 126 -27.15 -18.51 -6.81
C ASP A 126 -26.23 -18.99 -5.67
N ARG A 127 -26.81 -19.54 -4.60
CA ARG A 127 -26.05 -19.97 -3.43
C ARG A 127 -25.11 -21.15 -3.73
N LYS A 128 -25.53 -22.05 -4.62
CA LYS A 128 -24.74 -23.24 -4.99
C LYS A 128 -23.56 -22.86 -5.86
N GLU A 129 -23.79 -22.03 -6.87
CA GLU A 129 -22.74 -21.47 -7.74
C GLU A 129 -21.70 -20.67 -6.92
N ALA A 130 -22.19 -19.79 -6.03
CA ALA A 130 -21.31 -19.01 -5.16
C ALA A 130 -20.51 -19.87 -4.19
N ARG A 131 -21.06 -21.01 -3.73
CA ARG A 131 -20.32 -21.96 -2.90
C ARG A 131 -19.20 -22.65 -3.70
N THR A 132 -19.49 -23.13 -4.92
CA THR A 132 -18.49 -23.73 -5.79
C THR A 132 -17.35 -22.74 -6.08
N ARG A 133 -17.68 -21.48 -6.40
CA ARG A 133 -16.68 -20.44 -6.61
C ARG A 133 -15.87 -20.14 -5.33
N ALA A 134 -16.49 -20.14 -4.16
CA ALA A 134 -15.78 -19.97 -2.89
C ALA A 134 -14.78 -21.10 -2.64
N GLU A 135 -15.10 -22.34 -2.97
CA GLU A 135 -14.17 -23.48 -2.90
C GLU A 135 -12.99 -23.31 -3.89
N GLU A 136 -13.27 -22.85 -5.09
CA GLU A 136 -12.23 -22.55 -6.10
C GLU A 136 -11.29 -21.44 -5.64
N LEU A 137 -11.83 -20.35 -5.07
CA LEU A 137 -11.03 -19.25 -4.51
C LEU A 137 -10.14 -19.72 -3.37
N LEU A 138 -10.66 -20.52 -2.42
CA LEU A 138 -9.84 -21.08 -1.34
C LEU A 138 -8.73 -21.99 -1.89
N ARG A 139 -9.02 -22.80 -2.92
CA ARG A 139 -8.01 -23.62 -3.59
C ARG A 139 -6.93 -22.75 -4.25
N GLN A 140 -7.34 -21.70 -4.94
CA GLN A 140 -6.45 -20.78 -5.64
C GLN A 140 -5.48 -20.07 -4.69
N VAL A 141 -5.91 -19.73 -3.47
CA VAL A 141 -5.04 -19.14 -2.45
C VAL A 141 -4.27 -20.17 -1.62
N GLY A 142 -4.36 -21.46 -1.98
CA GLY A 142 -3.59 -22.53 -1.34
C GLY A 142 -4.12 -22.97 0.03
N ILE A 143 -5.43 -22.85 0.28
CA ILE A 143 -6.07 -23.42 1.47
C ILE A 143 -6.25 -24.93 1.25
N PRO A 144 -5.71 -25.81 2.12
CA PRO A 144 -5.92 -27.26 2.01
C PRO A 144 -7.35 -27.62 2.36
N ASP A 145 -7.91 -28.63 1.70
CA ASP A 145 -9.29 -29.13 1.90
C ASP A 145 -10.34 -28.01 1.89
N PRO A 146 -10.47 -27.23 0.77
CA PRO A 146 -11.31 -26.04 0.70
C PRO A 146 -12.78 -26.30 1.07
N ALA A 147 -13.34 -27.43 0.66
CA ALA A 147 -14.75 -27.79 0.91
C ALA A 147 -15.07 -27.88 2.40
N SER A 148 -14.17 -28.49 3.19
CA SER A 148 -14.28 -28.57 4.65
C SER A 148 -14.06 -27.20 5.29
N ARG A 149 -13.03 -26.46 4.85
CA ARG A 149 -12.64 -25.16 5.42
C ARG A 149 -13.71 -24.07 5.27
N LEU A 150 -14.61 -24.17 4.31
CA LEU A 150 -15.76 -23.26 4.22
C LEU A 150 -16.64 -23.28 5.49
N GLY A 151 -16.68 -24.39 6.22
CA GLY A 151 -17.43 -24.54 7.48
C GLY A 151 -16.70 -23.99 8.71
N PHE A 152 -15.43 -23.62 8.60
CA PHE A 152 -14.63 -23.18 9.73
C PHE A 152 -14.87 -21.70 10.05
N TYR A 153 -14.74 -21.35 11.31
CA TYR A 153 -14.72 -19.99 11.80
C TYR A 153 -13.28 -19.43 11.77
N PRO A 154 -13.09 -18.11 11.69
CA PRO A 154 -11.76 -17.49 11.68
C PRO A 154 -10.84 -17.97 12.82
N HIS A 155 -11.36 -18.09 14.04
CA HIS A 155 -10.59 -18.55 15.22
C HIS A 155 -10.12 -20.01 15.16
N GLN A 156 -10.60 -20.79 14.20
CA GLN A 156 -10.18 -22.18 13.95
C GLN A 156 -9.05 -22.27 12.91
N LEU A 157 -8.60 -21.15 12.38
CA LEU A 157 -7.58 -21.04 11.36
C LEU A 157 -6.31 -20.38 11.92
N SER A 158 -5.15 -20.70 11.35
CA SER A 158 -3.91 -19.96 11.63
C SER A 158 -3.96 -18.56 11.04
N GLY A 159 -3.10 -17.64 11.50
CA GLY A 159 -3.00 -16.29 10.96
C GLY A 159 -2.76 -16.27 9.45
N GLY A 160 -1.83 -17.09 8.95
CA GLY A 160 -1.57 -17.23 7.51
C GLY A 160 -2.76 -17.79 6.73
N MET A 161 -3.56 -18.68 7.32
CA MET A 161 -4.80 -19.16 6.70
C MET A 161 -5.86 -18.05 6.66
N CYS A 162 -6.03 -17.27 7.72
CA CYS A 162 -6.92 -16.11 7.74
C CYS A 162 -6.51 -15.09 6.68
N GLN A 163 -5.20 -14.85 6.50
CA GLN A 163 -4.68 -13.98 5.43
C GLN A 163 -5.05 -14.51 4.04
N ARG A 164 -4.87 -15.79 3.77
CA ARG A 164 -5.28 -16.43 2.50
C ARG A 164 -6.79 -16.33 2.27
N VAL A 165 -7.61 -16.48 3.30
CA VAL A 165 -9.06 -16.28 3.23
C VAL A 165 -9.39 -14.83 2.87
N MET A 166 -8.72 -13.85 3.45
CA MET A 166 -8.93 -12.44 3.13
C MET A 166 -8.51 -12.12 1.68
N ILE A 167 -7.42 -12.73 1.18
CA ILE A 167 -7.04 -12.66 -0.23
C ILE A 167 -8.13 -13.28 -1.13
N ALA A 168 -8.67 -14.45 -0.75
CA ALA A 168 -9.77 -15.08 -1.48
C ALA A 168 -11.01 -14.18 -1.53
N MET A 169 -11.34 -13.49 -0.44
CA MET A 169 -12.44 -12.50 -0.41
C MET A 169 -12.15 -11.30 -1.31
N ALA A 170 -10.91 -10.80 -1.35
CA ALA A 170 -10.52 -9.72 -2.24
C ALA A 170 -10.66 -10.10 -3.74
N LEU A 171 -10.52 -11.38 -4.07
CA LEU A 171 -10.68 -11.91 -5.42
C LEU A 171 -12.12 -12.32 -5.77
N ALA A 172 -13.06 -12.21 -4.85
CA ALA A 172 -14.42 -12.76 -4.97
C ALA A 172 -15.18 -12.28 -6.21
N ALA A 173 -14.98 -11.02 -6.60
CA ALA A 173 -15.69 -10.37 -7.70
C ALA A 173 -14.79 -9.94 -8.88
N ASP A 174 -13.65 -10.55 -9.04
CA ASP A 174 -12.67 -10.29 -10.12
C ASP A 174 -12.27 -8.80 -10.23
N ALA A 175 -11.95 -8.19 -9.08
CA ALA A 175 -11.47 -6.82 -9.02
C ALA A 175 -10.23 -6.62 -9.92
N ARG A 176 -10.14 -5.45 -10.56
CA ARG A 176 -9.01 -5.10 -11.42
C ARG A 176 -7.84 -4.49 -10.66
N LEU A 177 -8.12 -3.89 -9.52
CA LEU A 177 -7.13 -3.35 -8.60
C LEU A 177 -7.31 -3.99 -7.22
N VAL A 178 -6.22 -4.47 -6.67
CA VAL A 178 -6.15 -4.89 -5.26
C VAL A 178 -5.25 -3.91 -4.51
N ILE A 179 -5.73 -3.40 -3.38
CA ILE A 179 -4.93 -2.63 -2.44
C ILE A 179 -4.57 -3.58 -1.30
N ALA A 180 -3.29 -3.89 -1.14
CA ALA A 180 -2.79 -4.72 -0.05
C ALA A 180 -2.09 -3.83 0.98
N ASP A 181 -2.79 -3.58 2.08
CA ASP A 181 -2.29 -2.73 3.16
C ASP A 181 -1.57 -3.59 4.20
N GLU A 182 -0.24 -3.56 4.16
CA GLU A 182 0.66 -4.35 5.01
C GLU A 182 0.26 -5.85 5.09
N PRO A 183 0.11 -6.55 3.95
CA PRO A 183 -0.52 -7.87 3.89
C PRO A 183 0.30 -8.98 4.56
N THR A 184 1.48 -8.68 5.06
CA THR A 184 2.40 -9.63 5.68
C THR A 184 2.72 -9.31 7.15
N THR A 185 2.19 -8.22 7.69
CA THR A 185 2.40 -7.84 9.08
C THR A 185 1.84 -8.91 10.02
N ALA A 186 2.56 -9.18 11.13
CA ALA A 186 2.24 -10.20 12.13
C ALA A 186 2.29 -11.65 11.63
N LEU A 187 2.92 -11.93 10.49
CA LEU A 187 3.19 -13.27 9.99
C LEU A 187 4.69 -13.62 10.15
N ASP A 188 4.99 -14.89 10.29
CA ASP A 188 6.39 -15.36 10.25
C ASP A 188 6.99 -15.23 8.84
N VAL A 189 8.33 -15.14 8.77
CA VAL A 189 9.07 -14.87 7.52
C VAL A 189 8.75 -15.85 6.39
N THR A 190 8.51 -17.12 6.73
CA THR A 190 8.18 -18.16 5.74
C THR A 190 6.81 -17.89 5.12
N ILE A 191 5.81 -17.63 5.96
CA ILE A 191 4.44 -17.32 5.52
C ILE A 191 4.40 -15.99 4.78
N GLN A 192 5.16 -14.96 5.21
CA GLN A 192 5.31 -13.71 4.48
C GLN A 192 5.75 -13.96 3.03
N ALA A 193 6.82 -14.76 2.84
CA ALA A 193 7.32 -15.09 1.52
C ALA A 193 6.29 -15.82 0.65
N GLU A 194 5.48 -16.70 1.24
CA GLU A 194 4.40 -17.40 0.54
C GLU A 194 3.26 -16.47 0.12
N ILE A 195 2.82 -15.56 1.01
CA ILE A 195 1.78 -14.58 0.69
C ILE A 195 2.21 -13.63 -0.43
N VAL A 196 3.47 -13.19 -0.38
CA VAL A 196 4.02 -12.32 -1.43
C VAL A 196 4.04 -13.05 -2.77
N ARG A 197 4.55 -14.29 -2.84
CA ARG A 197 4.53 -15.10 -4.07
C ARG A 197 3.11 -15.33 -4.60
N LEU A 198 2.15 -15.55 -3.70
CA LEU A 198 0.74 -15.69 -4.08
C LEU A 198 0.22 -14.42 -4.74
N LEU A 199 0.49 -13.24 -4.18
CA LEU A 199 0.08 -11.96 -4.76
C LEU A 199 0.73 -11.72 -6.13
N GLU A 200 2.03 -11.98 -6.29
CA GLU A 200 2.74 -11.89 -7.57
C GLU A 200 2.12 -12.82 -8.63
N GLN A 201 1.83 -14.06 -8.24
CA GLN A 201 1.18 -15.04 -9.12
C GLN A 201 -0.19 -14.54 -9.58
N LEU A 202 -1.02 -14.02 -8.65
CA LEU A 202 -2.34 -13.49 -8.95
C LEU A 202 -2.30 -12.30 -9.90
N VAL A 203 -1.35 -11.37 -9.70
CA VAL A 203 -1.13 -10.25 -10.64
C VAL A 203 -0.83 -10.77 -12.04
N ARG A 204 0.10 -11.70 -12.16
CA ARG A 204 0.52 -12.26 -13.45
C ARG A 204 -0.58 -13.07 -14.15
N GLU A 205 -1.29 -13.94 -13.41
CA GLU A 205 -2.27 -14.85 -13.99
C GLU A 205 -3.61 -14.18 -14.31
N LYS A 206 -4.03 -13.22 -13.48
CA LYS A 206 -5.31 -12.52 -13.64
C LYS A 206 -5.19 -11.16 -14.35
N GLY A 207 -3.98 -10.66 -14.56
CA GLY A 207 -3.75 -9.34 -15.13
C GLY A 207 -4.28 -8.20 -14.25
N LEU A 208 -4.41 -8.42 -12.95
CA LEU A 208 -4.82 -7.39 -11.99
C LEU A 208 -3.64 -6.45 -11.69
N SER A 209 -3.95 -5.23 -11.25
CA SER A 209 -2.96 -4.29 -10.72
C SER A 209 -2.95 -4.37 -9.20
N LEU A 210 -1.79 -4.11 -8.58
CA LEU A 210 -1.63 -4.20 -7.13
C LEU A 210 -1.00 -2.91 -6.57
N LEU A 211 -1.66 -2.27 -5.62
CA LEU A 211 -1.03 -1.31 -4.72
C LEU A 211 -0.53 -2.08 -3.48
N PHE A 212 0.77 -2.23 -3.36
CA PHE A 212 1.42 -2.95 -2.27
C PHE A 212 1.97 -1.96 -1.24
N ILE A 213 1.32 -1.88 -0.09
CA ILE A 213 1.74 -0.99 1.01
C ILE A 213 2.55 -1.80 2.01
N SER A 214 3.73 -1.31 2.34
CA SER A 214 4.61 -1.95 3.34
C SER A 214 5.52 -0.92 4.02
N HIS A 215 5.97 -1.25 5.22
CA HIS A 215 7.10 -0.58 5.87
C HIS A 215 8.41 -1.34 5.62
N ASP A 216 8.36 -2.52 5.03
CA ASP A 216 9.51 -3.36 4.70
C ASP A 216 9.97 -3.09 3.26
N LEU A 217 11.07 -2.31 3.14
CA LEU A 217 11.66 -1.98 1.86
C LEU A 217 12.22 -3.22 1.13
N GLY A 218 12.69 -4.23 1.87
CA GLY A 218 13.19 -5.48 1.29
C GLY A 218 12.10 -6.26 0.54
N LEU A 219 10.89 -6.33 1.10
CA LEU A 219 9.74 -6.92 0.41
C LEU A 219 9.34 -6.10 -0.82
N VAL A 220 9.29 -4.78 -0.68
CA VAL A 220 8.95 -3.87 -1.80
C VAL A 220 9.97 -3.97 -2.92
N ALA A 221 11.25 -4.00 -2.58
CA ALA A 221 12.36 -4.17 -3.52
C ALA A 221 12.24 -5.42 -4.38
N ARG A 222 11.71 -6.48 -3.80
CA ARG A 222 11.58 -7.80 -4.45
C ARG A 222 10.40 -7.90 -5.39
N VAL A 223 9.27 -7.21 -5.10
CA VAL A 223 8.00 -7.48 -5.80
C VAL A 223 7.47 -6.32 -6.61
N CYS A 224 7.83 -5.07 -6.25
CA CYS A 224 7.26 -3.90 -6.88
C CYS A 224 8.05 -3.48 -8.13
N ASN A 225 7.33 -3.10 -9.18
CA ASN A 225 7.92 -2.56 -10.40
C ASN A 225 8.39 -1.11 -10.19
N ARG A 226 7.53 -0.32 -9.54
CA ARG A 226 7.78 1.07 -9.18
C ARG A 226 7.37 1.29 -7.73
N VAL A 227 7.97 2.29 -7.10
CA VAL A 227 7.70 2.60 -5.69
C VAL A 227 7.58 4.11 -5.48
N ALA A 228 6.70 4.49 -4.57
CA ALA A 228 6.63 5.82 -3.97
C ALA A 228 6.98 5.72 -2.48
N VAL A 229 7.86 6.60 -2.03
CA VAL A 229 8.36 6.67 -0.66
C VAL A 229 7.59 7.77 0.07
N ALA A 230 6.79 7.38 1.06
CA ALA A 230 5.98 8.28 1.86
C ALA A 230 6.68 8.64 3.16
N TYR A 231 6.68 9.93 3.50
CA TYR A 231 7.19 10.43 4.75
C TYR A 231 6.32 11.58 5.28
N ALA A 232 5.84 11.49 6.51
CA ALA A 232 5.07 12.54 7.17
C ALA A 232 3.94 13.14 6.29
N GLY A 233 3.18 12.28 5.59
CA GLY A 233 2.01 12.68 4.80
C GLY A 233 2.31 13.19 3.39
N GLU A 234 3.54 13.09 2.89
CA GLU A 234 3.89 13.46 1.50
C GLU A 234 4.75 12.38 0.84
N ILE A 235 4.82 12.38 -0.50
CA ILE A 235 5.78 11.57 -1.26
C ILE A 235 7.09 12.34 -1.35
N VAL A 236 8.18 11.72 -0.88
CA VAL A 236 9.53 12.31 -0.89
C VAL A 236 10.37 11.86 -2.07
N GLU A 237 10.12 10.67 -2.59
CA GLU A 237 10.77 10.14 -3.79
C GLU A 237 9.88 9.08 -4.44
N HIS A 238 9.85 9.01 -5.75
CA HIS A 238 9.20 7.90 -6.47
C HIS A 238 9.91 7.60 -7.79
N GLY A 239 9.83 6.35 -8.23
CA GLY A 239 10.41 5.93 -9.50
C GLY A 239 10.39 4.42 -9.69
N ASP A 240 11.19 3.95 -10.64
CA ASP A 240 11.49 2.53 -10.84
C ASP A 240 12.19 1.97 -9.59
N THR A 241 11.74 0.82 -9.12
CA THR A 241 12.23 0.25 -7.86
C THR A 241 13.73 -0.03 -7.89
N GLU A 242 14.23 -0.62 -8.96
CA GLU A 242 15.66 -0.93 -9.09
C GLU A 242 16.50 0.35 -9.12
N ALA A 243 16.04 1.38 -9.84
CA ALA A 243 16.72 2.67 -9.90
C ALA A 243 16.80 3.35 -8.54
N LEU A 244 15.68 3.40 -7.78
CA LEU A 244 15.64 4.01 -6.46
C LEU A 244 16.53 3.28 -5.43
N LEU A 245 16.64 1.97 -5.54
CA LEU A 245 17.51 1.18 -4.64
C LEU A 245 18.97 1.34 -4.97
N ARG A 246 19.32 1.45 -6.25
CA ARG A 246 20.69 1.63 -6.71
C ARG A 246 21.21 3.04 -6.45
N GLU A 247 20.36 4.03 -6.68
CA GLU A 247 20.74 5.45 -6.62
C GLU A 247 19.64 6.28 -5.95
N PRO A 248 19.43 6.10 -4.63
CA PRO A 248 18.45 6.87 -3.87
C PRO A 248 18.88 8.34 -3.78
N MET A 249 17.99 9.26 -4.15
CA MET A 249 18.30 10.69 -4.23
C MET A 249 17.85 11.47 -2.99
N HIS A 250 16.74 11.04 -2.35
CA HIS A 250 16.30 11.65 -1.11
C HIS A 250 17.04 11.07 0.10
N PRO A 251 17.58 11.89 1.04
CA PRO A 251 18.30 11.39 2.21
C PRO A 251 17.51 10.39 3.08
N TYR A 252 16.19 10.51 3.13
CA TYR A 252 15.34 9.53 3.81
C TYR A 252 15.36 8.16 3.11
N MET A 253 15.26 8.13 1.77
CA MET A 253 15.36 6.89 1.00
C MET A 253 16.77 6.27 1.13
N GLN A 254 17.83 7.08 1.11
CA GLN A 254 19.19 6.61 1.39
C GLN A 254 19.29 5.94 2.76
N GLY A 255 18.66 6.54 3.78
CA GLY A 255 18.60 5.96 5.13
C GLY A 255 17.85 4.63 5.16
N LEU A 256 16.72 4.52 4.44
CA LEU A 256 15.96 3.27 4.35
C LEU A 256 16.77 2.15 3.66
N VAL A 257 17.44 2.47 2.54
CA VAL A 257 18.28 1.50 1.81
C VAL A 257 19.43 1.03 2.71
N LYS A 258 20.07 1.93 3.45
CA LYS A 258 21.13 1.59 4.39
C LYS A 258 20.63 0.64 5.48
N CYS A 259 19.45 0.88 6.03
CA CYS A 259 18.86 -0.01 7.03
C CYS A 259 18.63 -1.44 6.49
N VAL A 260 18.30 -1.61 5.21
CA VAL A 260 18.13 -2.94 4.59
C VAL A 260 19.46 -3.63 4.36
N ALA A 261 20.47 -2.91 3.85
CA ALA A 261 21.81 -3.46 3.61
C ALA A 261 22.48 -3.95 4.90
N ASP A 262 22.30 -3.21 6.02
CA ASP A 262 22.83 -3.59 7.33
C ASP A 262 22.19 -4.88 7.90
N PHE A 263 21.07 -5.37 7.33
CA PHE A 263 20.46 -6.64 7.75
C PHE A 263 21.24 -7.88 7.25
N ASP A 264 21.96 -7.74 6.15
CA ASP A 264 22.73 -8.86 5.55
C ASP A 264 24.11 -9.03 6.21
N ASP A 265 24.59 -8.04 6.98
CA ASP A 265 25.91 -8.05 7.63
C ASP A 265 25.80 -8.40 9.12
N VAL A 266 26.11 -9.66 9.45
CA VAL A 266 26.06 -10.20 10.81
C VAL A 266 27.22 -9.66 11.64
N GLY A 267 27.03 -8.58 12.38
CA GLY A 267 28.01 -8.10 13.37
C GLY A 267 28.14 -6.58 13.56
N THR A 268 27.49 -5.75 12.76
CA THR A 268 27.52 -4.29 12.92
C THR A 268 26.33 -3.79 13.77
N VAL A 269 26.59 -2.77 14.62
CA VAL A 269 25.54 -2.07 15.37
C VAL A 269 24.65 -1.34 14.36
N ARG A 270 23.44 -1.82 14.20
CA ARG A 270 22.44 -1.36 13.24
C ARG A 270 21.95 0.03 13.62
N GLY A 271 22.35 1.03 12.86
CA GLY A 271 21.84 2.38 13.00
C GLY A 271 20.59 2.58 12.18
N GLY A 272 19.41 2.55 12.82
CA GLY A 272 18.19 3.05 12.16
C GLY A 272 18.29 4.55 11.85
N ILE A 273 17.35 5.10 11.08
CA ILE A 273 17.27 6.55 10.87
C ILE A 273 16.96 7.21 12.23
N PRO A 274 17.87 8.07 12.75
CA PRO A 274 17.71 8.61 14.10
C PRO A 274 16.50 9.55 14.23
N GLY A 275 15.96 9.66 15.45
CA GLY A 275 14.81 10.51 15.78
C GLY A 275 13.47 9.94 15.33
N ASN A 276 12.41 10.72 15.51
CA ASN A 276 11.03 10.34 15.15
C ASN A 276 10.49 11.25 14.05
N PRO A 277 9.60 10.74 13.18
CA PRO A 277 8.91 11.59 12.22
C PRO A 277 8.03 12.62 12.93
N PRO A 278 7.87 13.83 12.35
CA PRO A 278 6.98 14.84 12.91
C PRO A 278 5.53 14.38 12.85
N LEU A 279 4.78 14.65 13.91
CA LEU A 279 3.36 14.28 14.02
C LEU A 279 2.50 15.17 13.10
N PRO A 280 1.35 14.67 12.61
CA PRO A 280 0.35 15.47 11.94
C PRO A 280 -0.05 16.70 12.79
N GLY A 281 -0.09 17.87 12.14
CA GLY A 281 -0.33 19.16 12.82
C GLY A 281 0.91 19.81 13.41
N ALA A 282 2.06 19.15 13.40
CA ALA A 282 3.37 19.68 13.81
C ALA A 282 4.43 19.58 12.69
N TRP A 283 4.00 19.48 11.44
CA TRP A 283 4.89 19.44 10.30
C TRP A 283 5.61 20.78 10.10
N PRO A 284 6.92 20.79 9.83
CA PRO A 284 7.62 22.00 9.49
C PRO A 284 7.12 22.57 8.14
N ALA A 285 7.22 23.88 7.96
CA ALA A 285 6.84 24.54 6.72
C ALA A 285 7.74 24.15 5.52
N GLY A 286 8.97 23.71 5.80
CA GLY A 286 9.93 23.25 4.81
C GLY A 286 9.97 21.73 4.68
N CYS A 287 11.16 21.20 4.41
CA CYS A 287 11.37 19.75 4.32
C CYS A 287 11.00 19.05 5.63
N ARG A 288 10.03 18.13 5.57
CA ARG A 288 9.53 17.40 6.76
C ARG A 288 10.57 16.46 7.37
N PHE A 289 11.56 16.05 6.57
CA PHE A 289 12.67 15.22 7.03
C PHE A 289 13.83 16.05 7.64
N GLN A 290 13.80 17.38 7.57
CA GLN A 290 14.90 18.27 7.96
C GLN A 290 15.49 17.96 9.34
N SER A 291 14.66 17.73 10.36
CA SER A 291 15.11 17.46 11.74
C SER A 291 15.88 16.15 11.92
N ARG A 292 15.77 15.23 10.96
CA ARG A 292 16.43 13.90 10.97
C ARG A 292 17.49 13.77 9.87
N CYS A 293 17.60 14.78 9.01
CA CYS A 293 18.48 14.74 7.85
C CYS A 293 19.91 15.11 8.23
N ALA A 294 20.86 14.20 8.04
CA ALA A 294 22.29 14.46 8.26
C ALA A 294 22.85 15.57 7.34
N PHE A 295 22.14 15.90 6.26
CA PHE A 295 22.53 16.91 5.26
C PHE A 295 21.69 18.18 5.35
N ALA A 296 20.94 18.38 6.43
CA ALA A 296 20.13 19.57 6.60
C ALA A 296 20.99 20.84 6.58
N THR A 297 20.53 21.83 5.81
CA THR A 297 21.25 23.11 5.66
C THR A 297 20.24 24.23 5.32
N ASN A 298 20.73 25.47 5.23
CA ASN A 298 19.92 26.62 4.81
C ASN A 298 19.24 26.33 3.46
N GLY A 299 17.93 26.56 3.39
CA GLY A 299 17.07 26.22 2.24
C GLY A 299 16.14 25.02 2.51
N CYS A 300 16.45 24.15 3.48
CA CYS A 300 15.55 23.06 3.89
C CYS A 300 14.34 23.58 4.67
N GLU A 301 14.40 24.77 5.23
CA GLU A 301 13.26 25.47 5.88
C GLU A 301 12.20 25.98 4.90
N LYS A 302 12.49 25.98 3.58
CA LYS A 302 11.55 26.36 2.53
C LYS A 302 10.76 25.15 2.03
N PRO A 303 9.51 25.34 1.55
CA PRO A 303 8.75 24.26 0.93
C PRO A 303 9.51 23.61 -0.21
N GLN A 304 9.49 22.28 -0.23
CA GLN A 304 10.15 21.48 -1.27
C GLN A 304 9.10 20.94 -2.25
N ALA A 305 9.30 21.16 -3.53
CA ALA A 305 8.47 20.55 -4.57
C ALA A 305 8.96 19.13 -4.91
N LEU A 306 8.05 18.24 -5.24
CA LEU A 306 8.38 16.96 -5.86
C LEU A 306 8.74 17.23 -7.32
N THR A 307 10.01 17.11 -7.67
CA THR A 307 10.54 17.51 -8.99
C THR A 307 11.05 16.27 -9.72
N GLU A 308 10.67 16.10 -10.98
CA GLU A 308 11.20 15.06 -11.85
C GLU A 308 12.65 15.38 -12.20
N ILE A 309 13.56 14.45 -11.85
CA ILE A 309 15.02 14.58 -12.09
C ILE A 309 15.50 13.71 -13.24
N ALA A 310 14.73 12.67 -13.56
CA ALA A 310 14.89 11.80 -14.72
C ALA A 310 13.52 11.25 -15.12
N PRO A 311 13.31 10.78 -16.35
CA PRO A 311 12.03 10.26 -16.80
C PRO A 311 11.44 9.22 -15.84
N GLY A 312 10.34 9.58 -15.17
CA GLY A 312 9.65 8.74 -14.19
C GLY A 312 10.30 8.65 -12.81
N HIS A 313 11.36 9.40 -12.54
CA HIS A 313 12.01 9.51 -11.23
C HIS A 313 11.87 10.94 -10.68
N ALA A 314 11.13 11.12 -9.61
CA ALA A 314 10.94 12.41 -8.96
C ALA A 314 11.33 12.38 -7.50
N VAL A 315 11.85 13.51 -7.01
CA VAL A 315 12.37 13.66 -5.65
C VAL A 315 11.98 15.00 -5.05
N ARG A 316 11.67 15.01 -3.76
CA ARG A 316 11.32 16.19 -2.97
C ARG A 316 12.52 16.65 -2.13
N CYS A 317 13.61 16.98 -2.80
CA CYS A 317 14.83 17.49 -2.15
C CYS A 317 15.57 18.41 -3.11
N TRP A 318 15.75 19.67 -2.74
CA TRP A 318 16.49 20.62 -3.56
C TRP A 318 17.99 20.28 -3.71
N ARG A 319 18.52 19.40 -2.86
CA ARG A 319 19.89 18.91 -2.92
C ARG A 319 20.02 17.51 -3.53
N ALA A 320 18.99 17.02 -4.19
CA ALA A 320 19.05 15.73 -4.85
C ALA A 320 20.26 15.62 -5.79
N GLY A 321 20.93 14.47 -5.77
CA GLY A 321 22.14 14.22 -6.56
C GLY A 321 23.41 14.93 -6.07
N THR A 322 23.32 15.83 -5.07
CA THR A 322 24.50 16.52 -4.51
C THR A 322 24.91 16.01 -3.13
N VAL A 323 24.08 15.19 -2.50
CA VAL A 323 24.30 14.60 -1.17
C VAL A 323 24.12 13.09 -1.23
N GLN A 324 25.07 12.37 -0.67
CA GLN A 324 25.03 10.91 -0.56
C GLN A 324 25.50 10.52 0.84
N LEU A 325 24.80 9.59 1.48
CA LEU A 325 25.33 8.88 2.64
C LEU A 325 26.52 8.05 2.17
N GLU A 326 27.56 7.99 2.99
CA GLU A 326 28.71 7.14 2.70
C GLU A 326 28.20 5.71 2.41
N PRO A 327 28.66 5.08 1.30
CA PRO A 327 28.29 3.71 1.02
C PRO A 327 28.74 2.84 2.19
N VAL A 328 27.91 1.86 2.55
CA VAL A 328 28.34 0.79 3.45
C VAL A 328 29.51 0.12 2.77
N ALA A 329 30.69 0.11 3.43
CA ALA A 329 31.87 -0.57 2.91
C ALA A 329 31.46 -2.04 2.65
N GLN A 330 31.68 -2.49 1.40
CA GLN A 330 31.39 -3.86 0.97
C GLN A 330 32.31 -4.86 1.66
#